data_c80037b1b52e4cf5c18f65315357c657
#
_entry.id   c80037b1b52e4cf5c18f65315357c657
#
_cell.length_a   1.000
_cell.length_b   1.000
_cell.length_c   1.000
_cell.angle_alpha   90.00
_cell.angle_beta   90.00
_cell.angle_gamma   90.00
#
_symmetry.space_group_name_H-M   'P 1'
#
loop_
_entity.id
_entity.type
_entity.pdbx_description
1 polymer ?
#
loop_
_entity_poly.entity_id
_entity_poly.type
_entity_poly.pdbx_seq_one_letter_code
_entity_poly.pdbx_strand_id
1 'polypeptide(L)'
;MLKAKATLFLIFMLSCVGQVPAAPSFLTTSKQDRASRESAAGGYALLRELAEKESNVDKILILKNPSERVAKVLKDITDTFSDLKSEWPNGLPDPSTLPSLNKVLPDTERRARASIESETTKLVLTSSGADFEYHILLSQVKALGYADHLTRALLRQEKSPRALALLKKYQDKFRKLNNRTSDLLRDRASKRSNK
;
A
#
# COMPACT_ATOMS: atom_id res chain seq x y z
N MET A 1 14.70 8.97 -27.38
CA MET A 1 13.43 9.30 -26.72
C MET A 1 13.08 8.18 -25.74
N LEU A 2 13.43 8.34 -24.47
CA LEU A 2 13.22 7.33 -23.44
C LEU A 2 11.83 7.53 -22.85
N LYS A 3 10.87 6.64 -23.18
CA LYS A 3 9.54 6.64 -22.57
C LYS A 3 9.68 6.06 -21.15
N ALA A 4 9.84 6.93 -20.17
CA ALA A 4 9.69 6.54 -18.76
C ALA A 4 8.23 6.17 -18.53
N LYS A 5 7.94 4.87 -18.42
CA LYS A 5 6.64 4.37 -17.91
C LYS A 5 6.60 4.62 -16.42
N ALA A 6 6.05 5.77 -16.01
CA ALA A 6 5.69 6.02 -14.63
C ALA A 6 4.46 5.15 -14.32
N THR A 7 4.65 4.03 -13.63
CA THR A 7 3.56 3.17 -13.17
C THR A 7 3.10 3.67 -11.81
N LEU A 8 2.00 4.41 -11.79
CA LEU A 8 1.34 4.89 -10.58
C LEU A 8 0.33 3.83 -10.11
N PHE A 9 0.36 3.46 -8.85
CA PHE A 9 -0.39 2.30 -8.33
C PHE A 9 -1.48 2.68 -7.34
N LEU A 10 -2.65 2.10 -7.52
CA LEU A 10 -3.78 2.18 -6.59
C LEU A 10 -4.29 0.80 -6.21
N ILE A 11 -4.44 0.56 -4.92
CA ILE A 11 -4.99 -0.69 -4.39
C ILE A 11 -6.38 -0.47 -3.80
N PHE A 12 -7.36 -1.24 -4.25
CA PHE A 12 -8.71 -1.27 -3.68
C PHE A 12 -8.94 -2.60 -2.96
N MET A 13 -9.50 -2.54 -1.75
CA MET A 13 -9.93 -3.72 -1.00
C MET A 13 -11.44 -3.81 -0.97
N LEU A 14 -11.94 -4.97 -1.32
CA LEU A 14 -13.30 -5.39 -1.01
C LEU A 14 -13.22 -6.51 0.03
N SER A 15 -13.89 -6.31 1.17
CA SER A 15 -13.92 -7.25 2.29
C SER A 15 -14.93 -8.36 2.02
N CYS A 16 -14.50 -9.62 1.97
CA CYS A 16 -15.38 -10.77 2.17
C CYS A 16 -15.20 -11.31 3.58
N VAL A 17 -16.24 -11.18 4.41
CA VAL A 17 -16.36 -11.82 5.72
C VAL A 17 -16.91 -13.23 5.49
N GLY A 18 -16.09 -14.24 5.65
CA GLY A 18 -16.49 -15.65 5.65
C GLY A 18 -16.49 -16.20 7.08
N GLN A 19 -17.64 -16.64 7.58
CA GLN A 19 -17.79 -17.35 8.85
C GLN A 19 -17.18 -18.75 8.77
N VAL A 20 -16.47 -19.15 9.83
CA VAL A 20 -15.90 -20.47 10.01
C VAL A 20 -16.63 -21.21 11.13
N PRO A 21 -17.12 -22.44 10.93
CA PRO A 21 -17.62 -23.27 12.01
C PRO A 21 -16.48 -24.01 12.72
N ALA A 22 -16.59 -24.13 14.04
CA ALA A 22 -15.63 -24.79 14.92
C ALA A 22 -15.82 -26.30 14.98
N ALA A 23 -14.71 -27.06 15.01
CA ALA A 23 -14.63 -28.41 15.55
C ALA A 23 -13.19 -28.77 15.97
N PRO A 24 -12.98 -29.55 17.03
CA PRO A 24 -11.67 -29.73 17.67
C PRO A 24 -10.92 -30.95 17.16
N SER A 25 -9.60 -30.84 16.96
CA SER A 25 -8.74 -32.00 16.76
C SER A 25 -7.27 -31.64 17.03
N PHE A 26 -6.62 -32.40 17.88
CA PHE A 26 -5.23 -32.27 18.35
C PHE A 26 -4.13 -32.47 17.29
N LEU A 27 -4.47 -32.68 16.03
CA LEU A 27 -3.53 -32.79 14.90
C LEU A 27 -3.46 -31.52 14.05
N THR A 28 -4.09 -30.42 14.50
CA THR A 28 -4.25 -29.17 13.73
C THR A 28 -3.09 -28.19 13.88
N THR A 29 -2.25 -28.28 14.90
CA THR A 29 -1.24 -27.26 15.22
C THR A 29 -0.21 -27.07 14.10
N SER A 30 0.30 -28.15 13.50
CA SER A 30 1.29 -28.04 12.42
C SER A 30 0.69 -27.52 11.10
N LYS A 31 -0.55 -27.88 10.80
CA LYS A 31 -1.26 -27.43 9.59
C LYS A 31 -1.69 -25.97 9.72
N GLN A 32 -2.13 -25.58 10.91
CA GLN A 32 -2.50 -24.21 11.24
C GLN A 32 -1.28 -23.26 11.24
N ASP A 33 -0.14 -23.72 11.81
CA ASP A 33 1.11 -22.96 11.82
C ASP A 33 1.67 -22.79 10.40
N ARG A 34 1.53 -23.78 9.54
CA ARG A 34 1.92 -23.69 8.13
C ARG A 34 1.05 -22.69 7.37
N ALA A 35 -0.26 -22.80 7.48
CA ALA A 35 -1.20 -21.86 6.85
C ALA A 35 -0.98 -20.42 7.33
N SER A 36 -0.69 -20.22 8.61
CA SER A 36 -0.37 -18.90 9.18
C SER A 36 0.93 -18.32 8.60
N ARG A 37 1.97 -19.14 8.45
CA ARG A 37 3.25 -18.71 7.84
C ARG A 37 3.10 -18.39 6.36
N GLU A 38 2.36 -19.18 5.60
CA GLU A 38 2.07 -18.93 4.19
C GLU A 38 1.26 -17.61 4.02
N SER A 39 0.29 -17.37 4.91
CA SER A 39 -0.47 -16.13 4.96
C SER A 39 0.41 -14.92 5.29
N ALA A 40 1.31 -15.03 6.27
CA ALA A 40 2.24 -13.96 6.61
C ALA A 40 3.23 -13.68 5.47
N ALA A 41 3.78 -14.71 4.82
CA ALA A 41 4.68 -14.55 3.67
C ALA A 41 3.97 -13.84 2.51
N GLY A 42 2.70 -14.15 2.25
CA GLY A 42 1.86 -13.43 1.29
C GLY A 42 1.67 -11.96 1.66
N GLY A 43 1.42 -11.68 2.93
CA GLY A 43 1.30 -10.32 3.45
C GLY A 43 2.59 -9.50 3.27
N TYR A 44 3.75 -10.09 3.52
CA TYR A 44 5.04 -9.46 3.27
C TYR A 44 5.28 -9.20 1.78
N ALA A 45 4.91 -10.13 0.90
CA ALA A 45 5.02 -9.93 -0.55
C ALA A 45 4.17 -8.74 -1.02
N LEU A 46 2.96 -8.59 -0.49
CA LEU A 46 2.08 -7.44 -0.78
C LEU A 46 2.65 -6.12 -0.24
N LEU A 47 3.17 -6.12 1.00
CA LEU A 47 3.77 -4.92 1.58
C LEU A 47 5.02 -4.48 0.80
N ARG A 48 5.81 -5.43 0.33
CA ARG A 48 6.98 -5.15 -0.50
C ARG A 48 6.59 -4.56 -1.85
N GLU A 49 5.63 -5.17 -2.56
CA GLU A 49 5.13 -4.62 -3.82
C GLU A 49 4.65 -3.19 -3.64
N LEU A 50 3.87 -2.94 -2.60
CA LEU A 50 3.39 -1.59 -2.28
C LEU A 50 4.58 -0.64 -2.06
N ALA A 51 5.58 -1.04 -1.29
CA ALA A 51 6.76 -0.23 -1.03
C ALA A 51 7.56 0.08 -2.31
N GLU A 52 7.69 -0.88 -3.22
CA GLU A 52 8.35 -0.68 -4.51
C GLU A 52 7.63 0.36 -5.38
N LYS A 53 6.31 0.39 -5.33
CA LYS A 53 5.48 1.29 -6.12
C LYS A 53 5.43 2.69 -5.52
N GLU A 54 5.10 2.80 -4.25
CA GLU A 54 4.91 4.09 -3.58
C GLU A 54 6.25 4.83 -3.32
N SER A 55 7.38 4.13 -3.31
CA SER A 55 8.71 4.77 -3.28
C SER A 55 9.07 5.55 -4.56
N ASN A 56 8.15 5.67 -5.49
CA ASN A 56 8.33 6.40 -6.75
C ASN A 56 7.16 7.37 -7.05
N VAL A 57 6.26 7.58 -6.09
CA VAL A 57 5.05 8.38 -6.36
C VAL A 57 5.36 9.85 -6.63
N ASP A 58 6.43 10.39 -6.09
CA ASP A 58 6.89 11.77 -6.33
C ASP A 58 7.39 12.00 -7.77
N LYS A 59 7.70 10.94 -8.53
CA LYS A 59 8.06 11.08 -9.95
C LYS A 59 6.97 11.73 -10.80
N ILE A 60 5.72 11.70 -10.32
CA ILE A 60 4.62 12.42 -10.97
C ILE A 60 4.87 13.95 -10.99
N LEU A 61 5.66 14.48 -10.04
CA LEU A 61 6.01 15.89 -9.95
C LEU A 61 6.86 16.38 -11.15
N ILE A 62 7.51 15.45 -11.87
CA ILE A 62 8.22 15.75 -13.13
C ILE A 62 7.23 16.13 -14.24
N LEU A 63 6.01 15.59 -14.18
CA LEU A 63 4.97 15.75 -15.20
C LEU A 63 3.88 16.73 -14.80
N LYS A 64 3.72 16.95 -13.49
CA LYS A 64 2.63 17.72 -12.90
C LYS A 64 3.19 18.69 -11.86
N ASN A 65 2.60 19.88 -11.81
CA ASN A 65 2.98 20.92 -10.85
C ASN A 65 1.83 21.17 -9.85
N PRO A 66 1.68 20.33 -8.81
CA PRO A 66 0.67 20.56 -7.77
C PRO A 66 1.08 21.69 -6.85
N SER A 67 0.17 22.07 -5.92
CA SER A 67 0.53 22.98 -4.83
C SER A 67 1.67 22.41 -3.98
N GLU A 68 2.44 23.29 -3.39
CA GLU A 68 3.60 22.95 -2.54
C GLU A 68 3.22 21.96 -1.42
N ARG A 69 2.03 22.12 -0.81
CA ARG A 69 1.52 21.20 0.24
C ARG A 69 1.33 19.79 -0.28
N VAL A 70 0.82 19.62 -1.50
CA VAL A 70 0.63 18.31 -2.14
C VAL A 70 1.97 17.73 -2.55
N ALA A 71 2.83 18.51 -3.19
CA ALA A 71 4.19 18.06 -3.55
C ALA A 71 4.95 17.54 -2.31
N LYS A 72 4.88 18.28 -1.19
CA LYS A 72 5.52 17.90 0.06
C LYS A 72 4.99 16.56 0.60
N VAL A 73 3.68 16.34 0.60
CA VAL A 73 3.14 15.07 1.10
C VAL A 73 3.50 13.90 0.20
N LEU A 74 3.53 14.07 -1.13
CA LEU A 74 3.98 13.03 -2.05
C LEU A 74 5.44 12.65 -1.81
N LYS A 75 6.29 13.64 -1.57
CA LYS A 75 7.70 13.40 -1.22
C LYS A 75 7.83 12.64 0.11
N ASP A 76 7.11 13.07 1.16
CA ASP A 76 7.15 12.40 2.47
C ASP A 76 6.64 10.92 2.36
N ILE A 77 5.73 10.63 1.44
CA ILE A 77 5.28 9.26 1.13
C ILE A 77 6.40 8.48 0.46
N THR A 78 6.99 9.02 -0.61
CA THR A 78 8.14 8.41 -1.30
C THR A 78 9.27 8.10 -0.34
N ASP A 79 9.65 9.06 0.50
CA ASP A 79 10.73 8.91 1.48
C ASP A 79 10.39 7.80 2.48
N THR A 80 9.15 7.74 2.98
CA THR A 80 8.72 6.71 3.96
C THR A 80 8.77 5.30 3.37
N PHE A 81 8.34 5.10 2.13
CA PHE A 81 8.40 3.78 1.49
C PHE A 81 9.83 3.42 1.05
N SER A 82 10.64 4.40 0.67
CA SER A 82 12.07 4.22 0.39
C SER A 82 12.84 3.80 1.64
N ASP A 83 12.58 4.45 2.77
CA ASP A 83 13.12 4.07 4.08
C ASP A 83 12.73 2.63 4.45
N LEU A 84 11.45 2.24 4.28
CA LEU A 84 11.00 0.88 4.54
C LEU A 84 11.79 -0.13 3.68
N LYS A 85 11.99 0.15 2.40
CA LYS A 85 12.78 -0.72 1.51
C LYS A 85 14.23 -0.83 1.96
N SER A 86 14.83 0.27 2.36
CA SER A 86 16.20 0.33 2.86
C SER A 86 16.38 -0.43 4.17
N GLU A 87 15.42 -0.30 5.09
CA GLU A 87 15.44 -0.96 6.39
C GLU A 87 14.93 -2.41 6.33
N TRP A 88 14.34 -2.86 5.21
CA TRP A 88 13.74 -4.19 5.05
C TRP A 88 14.67 -5.34 5.49
N PRO A 89 15.96 -5.36 5.09
CA PRO A 89 16.89 -6.45 5.47
C PRO A 89 17.16 -6.53 6.98
N ASN A 90 16.87 -5.45 7.72
CA ASN A 90 17.21 -5.34 9.14
C ASN A 90 16.21 -6.11 10.06
N GLY A 91 15.12 -6.65 9.53
CA GLY A 91 14.16 -7.33 10.39
C GLY A 91 13.01 -8.05 9.67
N LEU A 92 12.80 -7.82 8.39
CA LEU A 92 11.75 -8.46 7.62
C LEU A 92 12.31 -9.64 6.80
N PRO A 93 11.45 -10.58 6.35
CA PRO A 93 11.89 -11.74 5.57
C PRO A 93 12.65 -11.34 4.31
N ASP A 94 13.67 -12.14 3.95
CA ASP A 94 14.43 -11.92 2.71
C ASP A 94 13.47 -11.86 1.51
N PRO A 95 13.52 -10.78 0.74
CA PRO A 95 12.69 -10.61 -0.44
C PRO A 95 12.74 -11.76 -1.45
N SER A 96 13.89 -12.43 -1.58
CA SER A 96 14.06 -13.56 -2.49
C SER A 96 13.26 -14.81 -2.06
N THR A 97 12.91 -14.89 -0.78
CA THR A 97 12.12 -16.00 -0.21
C THR A 97 10.62 -15.76 -0.25
N LEU A 98 10.19 -14.55 -0.56
CA LEU A 98 8.78 -14.21 -0.60
C LEU A 98 8.10 -14.81 -1.84
N PRO A 99 6.85 -15.28 -1.70
CA PRO A 99 6.10 -15.80 -2.84
C PRO A 99 5.82 -14.69 -3.86
N SER A 100 5.81 -15.05 -5.14
CA SER A 100 5.33 -14.11 -6.17
C SER A 100 3.84 -13.81 -5.98
N LEU A 101 3.39 -12.62 -6.35
CA LEU A 101 1.99 -12.21 -6.23
C LEU A 101 1.04 -13.10 -7.03
N ASN A 102 1.52 -13.73 -8.10
CA ASN A 102 0.75 -14.71 -8.87
C ASN A 102 0.38 -15.95 -8.05
N LYS A 103 1.15 -16.26 -7.00
CA LYS A 103 0.87 -17.35 -6.06
C LYS A 103 0.05 -16.91 -4.85
N VAL A 104 0.11 -15.62 -4.52
CA VAL A 104 -0.55 -15.04 -3.34
C VAL A 104 -2.00 -14.65 -3.64
N LEU A 105 -2.25 -14.08 -4.82
CA LEU A 105 -3.56 -13.54 -5.20
C LEU A 105 -4.24 -14.41 -6.24
N PRO A 106 -5.55 -14.67 -6.10
CA PRO A 106 -6.37 -15.24 -7.18
C PRO A 106 -6.26 -14.42 -8.48
N ASP A 107 -6.38 -15.08 -9.62
CA ASP A 107 -6.27 -14.41 -10.93
C ASP A 107 -7.31 -13.29 -11.11
N THR A 108 -8.53 -13.51 -10.66
CA THR A 108 -9.61 -12.51 -10.65
C THR A 108 -9.22 -11.27 -9.86
N GLU A 109 -8.62 -11.43 -8.68
CA GLU A 109 -8.17 -10.32 -7.84
C GLU A 109 -7.03 -9.54 -8.51
N ARG A 110 -6.06 -10.24 -9.11
CA ARG A 110 -4.97 -9.60 -9.86
C ARG A 110 -5.49 -8.75 -11.01
N ARG A 111 -6.46 -9.28 -11.78
CA ARG A 111 -7.08 -8.55 -12.90
C ARG A 111 -7.86 -7.34 -12.42
N ALA A 112 -8.64 -7.49 -11.34
CA ALA A 112 -9.38 -6.37 -10.75
C ALA A 112 -8.43 -5.25 -10.29
N ARG A 113 -7.35 -5.59 -9.59
CA ARG A 113 -6.32 -4.62 -9.18
C ARG A 113 -5.67 -3.93 -10.37
N ALA A 114 -5.29 -4.68 -11.41
CA ALA A 114 -4.69 -4.11 -12.61
C ALA A 114 -5.64 -3.15 -13.34
N SER A 115 -6.95 -3.46 -13.40
CA SER A 115 -7.96 -2.57 -13.98
C SER A 115 -8.08 -1.27 -13.19
N ILE A 116 -8.24 -1.36 -11.86
CA ILE A 116 -8.33 -0.20 -10.96
C ILE A 116 -7.09 0.69 -11.07
N GLU A 117 -5.91 0.07 -11.11
CA GLU A 117 -4.65 0.78 -11.29
C GLU A 117 -4.61 1.55 -12.62
N SER A 118 -4.97 0.88 -13.72
CA SER A 118 -5.00 1.48 -15.04
C SER A 118 -5.94 2.69 -15.10
N GLU A 119 -7.15 2.55 -14.57
CA GLU A 119 -8.14 3.64 -14.51
C GLU A 119 -7.66 4.80 -13.65
N THR A 120 -7.09 4.52 -12.49
CA THR A 120 -6.57 5.57 -11.60
C THR A 120 -5.39 6.29 -12.22
N THR A 121 -4.46 5.55 -12.81
CA THR A 121 -3.32 6.13 -13.53
C THR A 121 -3.79 7.03 -14.65
N LYS A 122 -4.80 6.60 -15.42
CA LYS A 122 -5.42 7.42 -16.47
C LYS A 122 -5.99 8.71 -15.89
N LEU A 123 -6.81 8.63 -14.82
CA LEU A 123 -7.40 9.80 -14.17
C LEU A 123 -6.33 10.79 -13.68
N VAL A 124 -5.29 10.31 -13.00
CA VAL A 124 -4.20 11.15 -12.51
C VAL A 124 -3.42 11.80 -13.65
N LEU A 125 -3.12 11.06 -14.72
CA LEU A 125 -2.33 11.58 -15.83
C LEU A 125 -3.11 12.55 -16.72
N THR A 126 -4.42 12.34 -16.90
CA THR A 126 -5.25 13.20 -17.78
C THR A 126 -5.82 14.41 -17.06
N SER A 127 -5.91 14.41 -15.72
CA SER A 127 -6.40 15.54 -14.94
C SER A 127 -5.30 16.62 -14.75
N SER A 128 -5.73 17.84 -14.42
CA SER A 128 -4.84 18.98 -14.16
C SER A 128 -5.35 19.83 -12.98
N GLY A 129 -4.48 20.67 -12.43
CA GLY A 129 -4.84 21.59 -11.36
C GLY A 129 -5.47 20.90 -10.15
N ALA A 130 -6.62 21.40 -9.70
CA ALA A 130 -7.32 20.89 -8.52
C ALA A 130 -7.83 19.44 -8.69
N ASP A 131 -8.21 19.05 -9.89
CA ASP A 131 -8.67 17.67 -10.17
C ASP A 131 -7.52 16.68 -10.11
N PHE A 132 -6.35 17.05 -10.62
CA PHE A 132 -5.14 16.24 -10.45
C PHE A 132 -4.83 16.05 -8.96
N GLU A 133 -4.80 17.14 -8.17
CA GLU A 133 -4.51 17.05 -6.74
C GLU A 133 -5.54 16.20 -6.00
N TYR A 134 -6.82 16.31 -6.35
CA TYR A 134 -7.85 15.45 -5.77
C TYR A 134 -7.61 13.97 -6.07
N HIS A 135 -7.37 13.61 -7.33
CA HIS A 135 -7.19 12.23 -7.73
C HIS A 135 -5.92 11.61 -7.16
N ILE A 136 -4.80 12.34 -7.15
CA ILE A 136 -3.56 11.83 -6.58
C ILE A 136 -3.67 11.66 -5.05
N LEU A 137 -4.26 12.62 -4.33
CA LEU A 137 -4.47 12.51 -2.89
C LEU A 137 -5.41 11.36 -2.54
N LEU A 138 -6.51 11.18 -3.29
CA LEU A 138 -7.42 10.06 -3.11
C LEU A 138 -6.70 8.71 -3.29
N SER A 139 -5.83 8.62 -4.29
CA SER A 139 -5.02 7.42 -4.50
C SER A 139 -4.10 7.14 -3.33
N GLN A 140 -3.45 8.16 -2.80
CA GLN A 140 -2.50 8.02 -1.70
C GLN A 140 -3.17 7.70 -0.36
N VAL A 141 -4.37 8.25 -0.08
CA VAL A 141 -5.16 7.87 1.09
C VAL A 141 -5.48 6.37 1.06
N LYS A 142 -5.84 5.83 -0.10
CA LYS A 142 -6.12 4.39 -0.25
C LYS A 142 -4.87 3.54 -0.07
N ALA A 143 -3.75 3.93 -0.67
CA ALA A 143 -2.47 3.21 -0.57
C ALA A 143 -1.95 3.18 0.88
N LEU A 144 -1.94 4.33 1.57
CA LEU A 144 -1.52 4.46 2.96
C LEU A 144 -2.46 3.72 3.92
N GLY A 145 -3.77 3.79 3.68
CA GLY A 145 -4.76 3.02 4.45
C GLY A 145 -4.53 1.52 4.31
N TYR A 146 -4.28 1.05 3.08
CA TYR A 146 -3.93 -0.35 2.85
C TYR A 146 -2.62 -0.74 3.55
N ALA A 147 -1.58 0.10 3.47
CA ALA A 147 -0.32 -0.14 4.16
C ALA A 147 -0.50 -0.28 5.68
N ASP A 148 -1.28 0.61 6.32
CA ASP A 148 -1.58 0.53 7.76
C ASP A 148 -2.31 -0.77 8.11
N HIS A 149 -3.38 -1.12 7.37
CA HIS A 149 -4.15 -2.34 7.63
C HIS A 149 -3.32 -3.62 7.40
N LEU A 150 -2.53 -3.67 6.33
CA LEU A 150 -1.66 -4.81 6.03
C LEU A 150 -0.59 -4.99 7.09
N THR A 151 0.06 -3.90 7.50
CA THR A 151 1.08 -3.92 8.56
C THR A 151 0.48 -4.36 9.89
N ARG A 152 -0.74 -3.92 10.22
CA ARG A 152 -1.49 -4.36 11.41
C ARG A 152 -1.81 -5.86 11.37
N ALA A 153 -2.18 -6.38 10.20
CA ALA A 153 -2.43 -7.81 10.02
C ALA A 153 -1.14 -8.64 10.22
N LEU A 154 -0.01 -8.16 9.69
CA LEU A 154 1.30 -8.79 9.88
C LEU A 154 1.74 -8.77 11.34
N LEU A 155 1.55 -7.66 12.06
CA LEU A 155 1.86 -7.54 13.50
C LEU A 155 1.16 -8.59 14.38
N ARG A 156 -0.04 -9.05 13.99
CA ARG A 156 -0.79 -10.08 14.73
C ARG A 156 -0.22 -11.48 14.55
N GLN A 157 0.55 -11.72 13.49
CA GLN A 157 1.09 -13.04 13.13
C GLN A 157 2.60 -13.13 13.37
N GLU A 158 3.27 -12.00 13.47
CA GLU A 158 4.73 -11.92 13.61
C GLU A 158 5.16 -12.29 15.03
N LYS A 159 6.30 -13.00 15.12
CA LYS A 159 6.89 -13.43 16.40
C LYS A 159 8.31 -12.88 16.62
N SER A 160 8.98 -12.44 15.54
CA SER A 160 10.32 -11.86 15.61
C SER A 160 10.29 -10.47 16.25
N PRO A 161 10.99 -10.23 17.37
CA PRO A 161 11.04 -8.91 18.00
C PRO A 161 11.54 -7.80 17.07
N ARG A 162 12.48 -8.13 16.17
CA ARG A 162 13.02 -7.17 15.18
C ARG A 162 11.96 -6.80 14.14
N ALA A 163 11.26 -7.80 13.61
CA ALA A 163 10.19 -7.56 12.64
C ALA A 163 9.03 -6.78 13.29
N LEU A 164 8.64 -7.15 14.53
CA LEU A 164 7.60 -6.42 15.29
C LEU A 164 7.97 -4.95 15.48
N ALA A 165 9.19 -4.64 15.86
CA ALA A 165 9.66 -3.27 16.05
C ALA A 165 9.59 -2.47 14.72
N LEU A 166 10.05 -3.07 13.63
CA LEU A 166 10.04 -2.44 12.32
C LEU A 166 8.62 -2.22 11.78
N LEU A 167 7.78 -3.24 11.82
CA LEU A 167 6.38 -3.14 11.41
C LEU A 167 5.63 -2.07 12.21
N LYS A 168 5.82 -2.01 13.54
CA LYS A 168 5.19 -0.99 14.40
C LYS A 168 5.65 0.43 14.03
N LYS A 169 6.96 0.62 13.81
CA LYS A 169 7.54 1.89 13.35
C LYS A 169 6.85 2.38 12.08
N TYR A 170 6.71 1.50 11.07
CA TYR A 170 6.13 1.89 9.78
C TYR A 170 4.61 2.00 9.83
N GLN A 171 3.92 1.18 10.64
CA GLN A 171 2.49 1.36 10.87
C GLN A 171 2.18 2.78 11.39
N ASP A 172 2.96 3.25 12.37
CA ASP A 172 2.78 4.60 12.92
C ASP A 172 3.07 5.70 11.88
N LYS A 173 4.11 5.52 11.03
CA LYS A 173 4.41 6.43 9.92
C LYS A 173 3.25 6.46 8.91
N PHE A 174 2.75 5.30 8.46
CA PHE A 174 1.65 5.20 7.50
C PHE A 174 0.38 5.86 8.02
N ARG A 175 0.01 5.61 9.28
CA ARG A 175 -1.17 6.21 9.89
C ARG A 175 -1.07 7.74 9.96
N LYS A 176 0.09 8.28 10.35
CA LYS A 176 0.32 9.74 10.40
C LYS A 176 0.23 10.36 9.01
N LEU A 177 0.85 9.73 8.00
CA LEU A 177 0.78 10.20 6.62
C LEU A 177 -0.64 10.11 6.06
N ASN A 178 -1.35 9.00 6.33
CA ASN A 178 -2.73 8.82 5.89
C ASN A 178 -3.65 9.91 6.44
N ASN A 179 -3.56 10.24 7.73
CA ASN A 179 -4.34 11.31 8.34
C ASN A 179 -4.05 12.66 7.64
N ARG A 180 -2.77 13.01 7.49
CA ARG A 180 -2.37 14.27 6.83
C ARG A 180 -2.81 14.33 5.37
N THR A 181 -2.72 13.23 4.63
CA THR A 181 -3.16 13.15 3.23
C THR A 181 -4.69 13.27 3.14
N SER A 182 -5.41 12.64 4.09
CA SER A 182 -6.87 12.73 4.19
C SER A 182 -7.35 14.15 4.49
N ASP A 183 -6.62 14.89 5.32
CA ASP A 183 -6.93 16.29 5.61
C ASP A 183 -6.78 17.16 4.35
N LEU A 184 -5.68 16.99 3.60
CA LEU A 184 -5.48 17.66 2.32
C LEU A 184 -6.54 17.29 1.30
N LEU A 185 -6.95 16.04 1.23
CA LEU A 185 -8.01 15.57 0.33
C LEU A 185 -9.35 16.25 0.66
N ARG A 186 -9.72 16.36 1.94
CA ARG A 186 -10.93 17.06 2.38
C ARG A 186 -10.90 18.56 1.99
N ASP A 187 -9.76 19.23 2.19
CA ASP A 187 -9.56 20.62 1.75
C ASP A 187 -9.79 20.78 0.24
N ARG A 188 -9.37 19.81 -0.56
CA ARG A 188 -9.55 19.84 -2.02
C ARG A 188 -10.98 19.55 -2.44
N ALA A 189 -11.63 18.58 -1.81
CA ALA A 189 -13.02 18.22 -2.08
C ALA A 189 -13.95 19.42 -1.82
N SER A 190 -13.79 20.14 -0.70
CA SER A 190 -14.59 21.32 -0.38
C SER A 190 -14.42 22.46 -1.40
N LYS A 191 -13.21 22.66 -1.92
CA LYS A 191 -12.94 23.68 -2.96
C LYS A 191 -13.52 23.34 -4.33
N ARG A 192 -13.75 22.03 -4.61
CA ARG A 192 -14.43 21.60 -5.85
C ARG A 192 -15.94 21.83 -5.80
N SER A 193 -16.56 21.64 -4.64
CA SER A 193 -18.02 21.80 -4.46
C SER A 193 -18.47 23.26 -4.53
N ASN A 194 -17.56 24.23 -4.37
CA ASN A 194 -17.84 25.65 -4.36
C ASN A 194 -17.57 26.35 -5.71
N LYS A 195 -17.32 25.57 -6.77
CA LYS A 195 -17.19 26.03 -8.15
C LYS A 195 -18.36 25.55 -8.99
#